data_e5b51f8708bfbdf789b8d46a97558b21
#
_entry.id   e5b51f8708bfbdf789b8d46a97558b21
#
_cell.length_a   1.000
_cell.length_b   1.000
_cell.length_c   1.000
_cell.angle_alpha   90.00
_cell.angle_beta   90.00
_cell.angle_gamma   90.00
#
_symmetry.space_group_name_H-M   'P 1'
#
loop_
_entity.id
_entity.type
_entity.pdbx_description
1 polymer ?
#
loop_
_entity_poly.entity_id
_entity_poly.type
_entity_poly.pdbx_seq_one_letter_code
_entity_poly.pdbx_strand_id
1 'polypeptide(L)'
;MSETKSIYINIPGVILAFIFESSLIFIFSFINIKYYKGKLSTIIIGGLGFICSVFLEGIIISIITKIFGQNSIMIIPFHLTFPGLFEETGRYICFKYILKGMNKDKLTSISYGIGHGGIESLLIGISFLRFIFIKETLIEQGILKEDLTFIYTLIGALERFITVFIHISLSVFVFKAIRENNIKFYILAIVIHDFVDFFAFLYQKNIVKNIFMIELFIIFFAIILSRYSYNLYINLENKKDEKIEEETNFSLKDKKVQ
;
A
#
# COMPACT_ATOMS: atom_id res chain seq x y z
N MET A 1 42.90 -3.53 -14.62
CA MET A 1 42.18 -2.60 -13.76
C MET A 1 40.86 -2.29 -14.46
N SER A 2 39.75 -2.83 -14.01
CA SER A 2 38.43 -2.44 -14.52
C SER A 2 38.19 -1.02 -14.02
N GLU A 3 38.02 -0.06 -14.91
CA GLU A 3 37.52 1.25 -14.56
C GLU A 3 36.20 1.08 -13.83
N THR A 4 36.18 1.35 -12.52
CA THR A 4 34.92 1.41 -11.77
C THR A 4 34.13 2.58 -12.29
N LYS A 5 33.13 2.30 -13.12
CA LYS A 5 32.20 3.31 -13.65
C LYS A 5 31.63 4.11 -12.47
N SER A 6 31.94 5.37 -12.42
CA SER A 6 31.38 6.27 -11.38
C SER A 6 29.88 6.38 -11.61
N ILE A 7 29.08 5.90 -10.66
CA ILE A 7 27.61 6.02 -10.71
C ILE A 7 27.21 7.46 -10.36
N TYR A 8 26.39 8.06 -11.21
CA TYR A 8 25.87 9.41 -11.03
C TYR A 8 24.59 9.42 -10.19
N ILE A 9 24.45 10.39 -9.28
CA ILE A 9 23.23 10.65 -8.53
C ILE A 9 22.79 12.10 -8.76
N ASN A 10 21.55 12.26 -9.23
CA ASN A 10 20.90 13.57 -9.33
C ASN A 10 20.37 14.00 -7.95
N ILE A 11 21.21 14.68 -7.15
CA ILE A 11 20.86 15.11 -5.80
C ILE A 11 19.58 15.96 -5.75
N PRO A 12 19.38 16.99 -6.60
CA PRO A 12 18.13 17.75 -6.64
C PRO A 12 16.89 16.85 -6.89
N GLY A 13 17.00 15.88 -7.81
CA GLY A 13 15.92 14.94 -8.07
C GLY A 13 15.58 14.08 -6.86
N VAL A 14 16.59 13.57 -6.15
CA VAL A 14 16.41 12.79 -4.92
C VAL A 14 15.73 13.61 -3.83
N ILE A 15 16.14 14.86 -3.64
CA ILE A 15 15.53 15.75 -2.63
C ILE A 15 14.07 16.06 -2.99
N LEU A 16 13.78 16.34 -4.26
CA LEU A 16 12.40 16.60 -4.72
C LEU A 16 11.51 15.37 -4.57
N ALA A 17 12.02 14.18 -4.93
CA ALA A 17 11.29 12.92 -4.72
C ALA A 17 10.98 12.71 -3.22
N PHE A 18 11.96 12.85 -2.34
CA PHE A 18 11.77 12.77 -0.89
C PHE A 18 10.70 13.75 -0.39
N ILE A 19 10.75 15.03 -0.79
CA ILE A 19 9.77 16.04 -0.37
C ILE A 19 8.38 15.64 -0.87
N PHE A 20 8.25 15.25 -2.13
CA PHE A 20 6.98 14.86 -2.73
C PHE A 20 6.39 13.63 -2.02
N GLU A 21 7.14 12.53 -1.91
CA GLU A 21 6.70 11.28 -1.31
C GLU A 21 6.31 11.44 0.16
N SER A 22 7.14 12.20 0.91
CA SER A 22 6.84 12.52 2.32
C SER A 22 5.62 13.41 2.48
N SER A 23 5.28 14.25 1.49
CA SER A 23 4.11 15.13 1.55
C SER A 23 2.79 14.41 1.34
N LEU A 24 2.79 13.24 0.70
CA LEU A 24 1.57 12.52 0.30
C LEU A 24 0.68 12.20 1.50
N ILE A 25 1.25 11.70 2.60
CA ILE A 25 0.46 11.38 3.80
C ILE A 25 -0.22 12.63 4.36
N PHE A 26 0.45 13.77 4.38
CA PHE A 26 -0.12 15.02 4.91
C PHE A 26 -1.20 15.58 3.99
N ILE A 27 -0.97 15.58 2.66
CA ILE A 27 -1.93 16.07 1.66
C ILE A 27 -3.21 15.24 1.69
N PHE A 28 -3.10 13.91 1.58
CA PHE A 28 -4.27 13.03 1.58
C PHE A 28 -4.99 13.05 2.92
N SER A 29 -4.26 13.11 4.05
CA SER A 29 -4.86 13.23 5.38
C SER A 29 -5.63 14.52 5.53
N PHE A 30 -5.05 15.65 5.10
CA PHE A 30 -5.71 16.96 5.14
C PHE A 30 -7.00 16.95 4.34
N ILE A 31 -6.97 16.46 3.10
CA ILE A 31 -8.13 16.34 2.23
C ILE A 31 -9.21 15.45 2.88
N ASN A 32 -8.81 14.28 3.38
CA ASN A 32 -9.71 13.32 4.01
C ASN A 32 -10.40 13.88 5.24
N ILE A 33 -9.66 14.54 6.13
CA ILE A 33 -10.20 15.10 7.38
C ILE A 33 -11.06 16.33 7.09
N LYS A 34 -10.57 17.27 6.28
CA LYS A 34 -11.23 18.57 6.07
C LYS A 34 -12.50 18.44 5.24
N TYR A 35 -12.47 17.69 4.14
CA TYR A 35 -13.57 17.65 3.17
C TYR A 35 -14.49 16.45 3.37
N TYR A 36 -13.96 15.31 3.80
CA TYR A 36 -14.74 14.06 3.93
C TYR A 36 -15.03 13.68 5.38
N LYS A 37 -14.51 14.44 6.38
CA LYS A 37 -14.70 14.17 7.81
C LYS A 37 -14.09 12.83 8.27
N GLY A 38 -13.03 12.38 7.60
CA GLY A 38 -12.25 11.22 8.01
C GLY A 38 -11.61 11.43 9.38
N LYS A 39 -11.31 10.35 10.08
CA LYS A 39 -10.77 10.38 11.44
C LYS A 39 -9.25 10.24 11.42
N LEU A 40 -8.54 11.19 12.05
CA LEU A 40 -7.09 11.15 12.19
C LEU A 40 -6.61 9.86 12.89
N SER A 41 -7.34 9.40 13.91
CA SER A 41 -7.02 8.15 14.61
C SER A 41 -6.99 6.93 13.66
N THR A 42 -7.90 6.87 12.69
CA THR A 42 -7.92 5.79 11.70
C THR A 42 -6.71 5.87 10.75
N ILE A 43 -6.31 7.07 10.35
CA ILE A 43 -5.11 7.29 9.54
C ILE A 43 -3.86 6.83 10.30
N ILE A 44 -3.73 7.22 11.56
CA ILE A 44 -2.61 6.80 12.44
C ILE A 44 -2.58 5.27 12.59
N ILE A 45 -3.73 4.64 12.84
CA ILE A 45 -3.82 3.17 12.95
C ILE A 45 -3.45 2.51 11.62
N GLY A 46 -3.80 3.09 10.47
CA GLY A 46 -3.39 2.60 9.15
C GLY A 46 -1.87 2.60 9.00
N GLY A 47 -1.21 3.70 9.36
CA GLY A 47 0.25 3.80 9.32
C GLY A 47 0.95 2.87 10.30
N LEU A 48 0.46 2.76 11.53
CA LEU A 48 1.00 1.81 12.52
C LEU A 48 0.79 0.36 12.09
N GLY A 49 -0.35 0.04 11.47
CA GLY A 49 -0.63 -1.27 10.92
C GLY A 49 0.39 -1.67 9.85
N PHE A 50 0.74 -0.74 8.94
CA PHE A 50 1.79 -0.95 7.96
C PHE A 50 3.15 -1.22 8.63
N ILE A 51 3.59 -0.33 9.52
CA ILE A 51 4.89 -0.46 10.23
C ILE A 51 5.00 -1.81 10.94
N CYS A 52 3.95 -2.22 11.65
CA CYS A 52 3.94 -3.51 12.35
C CYS A 52 4.01 -4.69 11.37
N SER A 53 3.30 -4.62 10.24
CA SER A 53 3.30 -5.68 9.22
C SER A 53 4.69 -5.86 8.61
N VAL A 54 5.31 -4.79 8.14
CA VAL A 54 6.65 -4.81 7.53
C VAL A 54 7.73 -5.23 8.54
N PHE A 55 7.59 -4.81 9.79
CA PHE A 55 8.52 -5.22 10.85
C PHE A 55 8.46 -6.74 11.09
N LEU A 56 7.27 -7.32 11.20
CA LEU A 56 7.07 -8.77 11.38
C LEU A 56 7.53 -9.54 10.15
N GLU A 57 7.19 -9.07 8.96
CA GLU A 57 7.68 -9.63 7.70
C GLU A 57 9.21 -9.67 7.67
N GLY A 58 9.87 -8.56 7.98
CA GLY A 58 11.32 -8.43 7.98
C GLY A 58 12.00 -9.43 8.94
N ILE A 59 11.41 -9.67 10.12
CA ILE A 59 11.91 -10.70 11.07
C ILE A 59 11.83 -12.08 10.41
N ILE A 60 10.70 -12.44 9.85
CA ILE A 60 10.48 -13.77 9.27
C ILE A 60 11.38 -13.98 8.04
N ILE A 61 11.47 -12.98 7.15
CA ILE A 61 12.39 -13.02 6.00
C ILE A 61 13.84 -13.18 6.45
N SER A 62 14.27 -12.47 7.51
CA SER A 62 15.62 -12.63 8.09
C SER A 62 15.89 -14.05 8.57
N ILE A 63 14.93 -14.69 9.23
CA ILE A 63 15.04 -16.08 9.69
C ILE A 63 15.16 -17.02 8.50
N ILE A 64 14.29 -16.89 7.51
CA ILE A 64 14.28 -17.71 6.29
C ILE A 64 15.60 -17.55 5.52
N THR A 65 16.09 -16.32 5.41
CA THR A 65 17.38 -16.03 4.75
C THR A 65 18.56 -16.67 5.47
N LYS A 66 18.54 -16.75 6.80
CA LYS A 66 19.55 -17.46 7.57
C LYS A 66 19.53 -18.98 7.36
N ILE A 67 18.32 -19.55 7.17
CA ILE A 67 18.14 -21.00 6.97
C ILE A 67 18.56 -21.40 5.56
N PHE A 68 18.12 -20.70 4.55
CA PHE A 68 18.31 -21.09 3.14
C PHE A 68 19.53 -20.42 2.47
N GLY A 69 20.07 -19.35 3.05
CA GLY A 69 21.13 -18.53 2.45
C GLY A 69 20.57 -17.43 1.53
N GLN A 70 21.20 -16.26 1.55
CA GLN A 70 20.73 -15.05 0.89
C GLN A 70 20.53 -15.19 -0.64
N ASN A 71 21.31 -16.04 -1.29
CA ASN A 71 21.25 -16.23 -2.76
C ASN A 71 20.45 -17.48 -3.17
N SER A 72 19.75 -18.11 -2.24
CA SER A 72 18.98 -19.32 -2.52
C SER A 72 17.72 -19.00 -3.32
N ILE A 73 17.42 -19.78 -4.36
CA ILE A 73 16.17 -19.72 -5.10
C ILE A 73 14.94 -19.98 -4.22
N MET A 74 15.16 -20.70 -3.10
CA MET A 74 14.10 -21.01 -2.12
C MET A 74 13.52 -19.77 -1.42
N ILE A 75 14.23 -18.62 -1.45
CA ILE A 75 13.75 -17.37 -0.83
C ILE A 75 12.76 -16.63 -1.74
N ILE A 76 12.85 -16.84 -3.04
CA ILE A 76 12.04 -16.10 -4.03
C ILE A 76 10.52 -16.17 -3.74
N PRO A 77 9.92 -17.33 -3.46
CA PRO A 77 8.48 -17.39 -3.16
C PRO A 77 8.08 -16.53 -1.96
N PHE A 78 8.93 -16.48 -0.93
CA PHE A 78 8.64 -15.68 0.28
C PHE A 78 8.69 -14.18 -0.02
N HIS A 79 9.66 -13.70 -0.79
CA HIS A 79 9.70 -12.30 -1.21
C HIS A 79 8.54 -11.91 -2.13
N LEU A 80 7.91 -12.86 -2.83
CA LEU A 80 6.78 -12.61 -3.71
C LEU A 80 5.43 -12.67 -3.01
N THR A 81 5.32 -13.37 -1.88
CA THR A 81 4.02 -13.61 -1.25
C THR A 81 3.88 -13.01 0.16
N PHE A 82 4.99 -12.64 0.79
CA PHE A 82 4.94 -12.13 2.16
C PHE A 82 4.48 -10.67 2.27
N PRO A 83 4.85 -9.75 1.36
CA PRO A 83 4.33 -8.39 1.46
C PRO A 83 2.82 -8.36 1.51
N GLY A 84 2.13 -8.92 0.52
CA GLY A 84 0.68 -8.98 0.52
C GLY A 84 0.10 -9.77 1.70
N LEU A 85 0.71 -10.90 2.06
CA LEU A 85 0.24 -11.71 3.20
C LEU A 85 0.32 -10.92 4.51
N PHE A 86 1.47 -10.32 4.84
CA PHE A 86 1.66 -9.64 6.12
C PHE A 86 0.89 -8.31 6.18
N GLU A 87 0.92 -7.52 5.13
CA GLU A 87 0.26 -6.22 5.11
C GLU A 87 -1.26 -6.34 5.10
N GLU A 88 -1.83 -7.24 4.27
CA GLU A 88 -3.27 -7.43 4.24
C GLU A 88 -3.79 -8.13 5.50
N THR A 89 -2.98 -9.02 6.12
CA THR A 89 -3.31 -9.61 7.43
C THR A 89 -3.31 -8.55 8.53
N GLY A 90 -2.29 -7.68 8.56
CA GLY A 90 -2.24 -6.55 9.49
C GLY A 90 -3.44 -5.63 9.34
N ARG A 91 -3.82 -5.31 8.10
CA ARG A 91 -5.02 -4.54 7.75
C ARG A 91 -6.30 -5.22 8.22
N TYR A 92 -6.41 -6.53 8.00
CA TYR A 92 -7.55 -7.33 8.45
C TYR A 92 -7.67 -7.32 9.98
N ILE A 93 -6.56 -7.51 10.71
CA ILE A 93 -6.51 -7.46 12.16
C ILE A 93 -6.93 -6.08 12.67
N CYS A 94 -6.41 -5.00 12.07
CA CYS A 94 -6.77 -3.64 12.44
C CYS A 94 -8.26 -3.38 12.28
N PHE A 95 -8.87 -3.73 11.15
CA PHE A 95 -10.31 -3.55 10.95
C PHE A 95 -11.14 -4.42 11.88
N LYS A 96 -10.75 -5.69 12.08
CA LYS A 96 -11.56 -6.65 12.85
C LYS A 96 -11.55 -6.37 14.34
N TYR A 97 -10.41 -5.95 14.89
CA TYR A 97 -10.23 -5.84 16.34
C TYR A 97 -10.03 -4.42 16.83
N ILE A 98 -9.16 -3.64 16.19
CA ILE A 98 -8.78 -2.30 16.68
C ILE A 98 -9.85 -1.27 16.28
N LEU A 99 -10.29 -1.31 15.04
CA LEU A 99 -11.29 -0.36 14.49
C LEU A 99 -12.73 -0.90 14.52
N LYS A 100 -12.99 -1.97 15.29
CA LYS A 100 -14.31 -2.62 15.35
C LYS A 100 -15.46 -1.65 15.60
N GLY A 101 -15.28 -0.66 16.48
CA GLY A 101 -16.29 0.36 16.77
C GLY A 101 -16.52 1.38 15.64
N MET A 102 -15.61 1.46 14.67
CA MET A 102 -15.66 2.39 13.54
C MET A 102 -16.11 1.73 12.23
N ASN A 103 -16.32 0.41 12.21
CA ASN A 103 -16.68 -0.34 10.99
C ASN A 103 -18.09 -0.03 10.46
N LYS A 104 -18.87 0.79 11.17
CA LYS A 104 -20.15 1.32 10.67
C LYS A 104 -19.98 2.40 9.62
N ASP A 105 -18.86 3.11 9.66
CA ASP A 105 -18.53 4.18 8.73
C ASP A 105 -17.58 3.66 7.64
N LYS A 106 -18.04 3.66 6.40
CA LYS A 106 -17.26 3.20 5.25
C LYS A 106 -16.01 4.04 5.01
N LEU A 107 -16.00 5.32 5.44
CA LEU A 107 -14.85 6.21 5.33
C LEU A 107 -13.64 5.70 6.15
N THR A 108 -13.87 4.81 7.11
CA THR A 108 -12.83 4.09 7.85
C THR A 108 -11.86 3.38 6.91
N SER A 109 -12.36 2.76 5.82
CA SER A 109 -11.50 2.07 4.84
C SER A 109 -10.58 3.03 4.09
N ILE A 110 -11.11 4.17 3.65
CA ILE A 110 -10.34 5.22 2.94
C ILE A 110 -9.29 5.81 3.87
N SER A 111 -9.70 6.22 5.10
CA SER A 111 -8.81 6.83 6.08
C SER A 111 -7.66 5.88 6.47
N TYR A 112 -7.95 4.59 6.64
CA TYR A 112 -6.92 3.58 6.91
C TYR A 112 -5.94 3.45 5.74
N GLY A 113 -6.44 3.34 4.50
CA GLY A 113 -5.62 3.21 3.30
C GLY A 113 -4.70 4.41 3.08
N ILE A 114 -5.16 5.62 3.39
CA ILE A 114 -4.33 6.84 3.37
C ILE A 114 -3.20 6.74 4.39
N GLY A 115 -3.48 6.27 5.61
CA GLY A 115 -2.46 6.08 6.63
C GLY A 115 -1.42 5.03 6.23
N HIS A 116 -1.88 3.89 5.75
CA HIS A 116 -1.05 2.77 5.32
C HIS A 116 -0.12 3.17 4.14
N GLY A 117 -0.68 3.51 3.00
CA GLY A 117 0.10 3.86 1.81
C GLY A 117 0.88 5.19 1.96
N GLY A 118 0.37 6.11 2.81
CA GLY A 118 1.07 7.36 3.08
C GLY A 118 2.32 7.17 3.95
N ILE A 119 2.29 6.29 4.96
CA ILE A 119 3.49 5.94 5.76
C ILE A 119 4.48 5.14 4.93
N GLU A 120 4.03 4.22 4.10
CA GLU A 120 4.89 3.53 3.16
C GLU A 120 5.64 4.52 2.26
N SER A 121 4.91 5.43 1.63
CA SER A 121 5.48 6.48 0.77
C SER A 121 6.50 7.34 1.52
N LEU A 122 6.21 7.74 2.77
CA LEU A 122 7.13 8.48 3.63
C LEU A 122 8.43 7.69 3.89
N LEU A 123 8.34 6.40 4.23
CA LEU A 123 9.52 5.57 4.53
C LEU A 123 10.36 5.32 3.28
N ILE A 124 9.73 5.16 2.11
CA ILE A 124 10.45 5.04 0.84
C ILE A 124 11.13 6.37 0.50
N GLY A 125 10.46 7.51 0.65
CA GLY A 125 11.06 8.83 0.49
C GLY A 125 12.29 9.04 1.39
N ILE A 126 12.21 8.66 2.66
CA ILE A 126 13.36 8.67 3.57
C ILE A 126 14.47 7.76 3.03
N SER A 127 14.13 6.59 2.48
CA SER A 127 15.11 5.67 1.94
C SER A 127 15.83 6.20 0.70
N PHE A 128 15.23 7.10 -0.08
CA PHE A 128 15.92 7.80 -1.19
C PHE A 128 17.10 8.65 -0.70
N LEU A 129 17.00 9.24 0.50
CA LEU A 129 18.12 10.02 1.05
C LEU A 129 19.38 9.18 1.27
N ARG A 130 19.25 7.85 1.47
CA ARG A 130 20.41 6.95 1.59
C ARG A 130 21.32 7.01 0.36
N PHE A 131 20.74 7.21 -0.82
CA PHE A 131 21.54 7.34 -2.06
C PHE A 131 22.49 8.52 -2.03
N ILE A 132 22.19 9.56 -1.24
CA ILE A 132 23.08 10.72 -1.07
C ILE A 132 24.14 10.43 -0.01
N PHE A 133 23.75 9.88 1.15
CA PHE A 133 24.61 9.80 2.33
C PHE A 133 25.51 8.57 2.37
N ILE A 134 25.06 7.43 1.80
CA ILE A 134 25.80 6.16 1.87
C ILE A 134 25.97 5.53 0.49
N LYS A 135 26.12 6.34 -0.54
CA LYS A 135 26.25 5.95 -1.96
C LYS A 135 27.23 4.79 -2.15
N GLU A 136 28.46 4.95 -1.66
CA GLU A 136 29.55 3.97 -1.87
C GLU A 136 29.17 2.62 -1.26
N THR A 137 28.60 2.60 -0.06
CA THR A 137 28.12 1.37 0.60
C THR A 137 27.01 0.70 -0.23
N LEU A 138 26.11 1.47 -0.82
CA LEU A 138 25.02 0.93 -1.65
C LEU A 138 25.54 0.34 -2.97
N ILE A 139 26.62 0.92 -3.53
CA ILE A 139 27.31 0.37 -4.70
C ILE A 139 28.00 -0.94 -4.35
N GLU A 140 28.75 -0.99 -3.24
CA GLU A 140 29.44 -2.19 -2.75
C GLU A 140 28.47 -3.34 -2.46
N GLN A 141 27.31 -3.03 -1.90
CA GLN A 141 26.24 -4.01 -1.64
C GLN A 141 25.45 -4.43 -2.91
N GLY A 142 25.74 -3.80 -4.06
CA GLY A 142 25.05 -4.06 -5.31
C GLY A 142 23.58 -3.61 -5.32
N ILE A 143 23.21 -2.69 -4.43
CA ILE A 143 21.88 -2.09 -4.36
C ILE A 143 21.77 -0.99 -5.41
N LEU A 144 22.76 -0.10 -5.48
CA LEU A 144 22.85 0.95 -6.50
C LEU A 144 23.76 0.47 -7.65
N LYS A 145 23.16 0.13 -8.78
CA LYS A 145 23.86 -0.45 -9.94
C LYS A 145 23.93 0.47 -11.15
N GLU A 146 23.04 1.45 -11.21
CA GLU A 146 22.88 2.35 -12.35
C GLU A 146 22.78 3.80 -11.88
N ASP A 147 22.94 4.72 -12.83
CA ASP A 147 22.82 6.15 -12.59
C ASP A 147 21.41 6.50 -12.12
N LEU A 148 21.31 7.20 -10.99
CA LEU A 148 20.03 7.70 -10.48
C LEU A 148 19.78 9.09 -11.08
N THR A 149 19.20 9.10 -12.28
CA THR A 149 18.88 10.33 -13.02
C THR A 149 17.64 11.02 -12.47
N PHE A 150 17.43 12.28 -12.86
CA PHE A 150 16.21 13.03 -12.51
C PHE A 150 14.93 12.30 -12.94
N ILE A 151 14.95 11.69 -14.12
CA ILE A 151 13.82 10.93 -14.66
C ILE A 151 13.48 9.72 -13.78
N TYR A 152 14.49 8.97 -13.34
CA TYR A 152 14.25 7.80 -12.46
C TYR A 152 13.72 8.21 -11.09
N THR A 153 14.20 9.31 -10.52
CA THR A 153 13.66 9.83 -9.25
C THR A 153 12.22 10.32 -9.40
N LEU A 154 11.88 10.95 -10.52
CA LEU A 154 10.53 11.40 -10.81
C LEU A 154 9.56 10.22 -11.01
N ILE A 155 9.99 9.17 -11.70
CA ILE A 155 9.21 7.95 -11.90
C ILE A 155 8.91 7.29 -10.55
N GLY A 156 9.91 7.10 -9.69
CA GLY A 156 9.70 6.54 -8.34
C GLY A 156 8.73 7.36 -7.51
N ALA A 157 8.84 8.69 -7.54
CA ALA A 157 7.90 9.58 -6.85
C ALA A 157 6.46 9.44 -7.38
N LEU A 158 6.30 9.31 -8.70
CA LEU A 158 4.99 9.11 -9.33
C LEU A 158 4.40 7.73 -8.98
N GLU A 159 5.23 6.69 -8.97
CA GLU A 159 4.85 5.36 -8.51
C GLU A 159 4.29 5.41 -7.09
N ARG A 160 4.95 6.09 -6.15
CA ARG A 160 4.47 6.23 -4.77
C ARG A 160 3.12 6.93 -4.68
N PHE A 161 2.90 7.96 -5.51
CA PHE A 161 1.58 8.60 -5.61
C PHE A 161 0.49 7.59 -6.02
N ILE A 162 0.76 6.79 -7.04
CA ILE A 162 -0.17 5.75 -7.52
C ILE A 162 -0.38 4.65 -6.49
N THR A 163 0.67 4.24 -5.77
CA THR A 163 0.61 3.19 -4.74
C THR A 163 -0.33 3.57 -3.59
N VAL A 164 -0.41 4.85 -3.20
CA VAL A 164 -1.40 5.30 -2.21
C VAL A 164 -2.83 4.94 -2.63
N PHE A 165 -3.19 5.10 -3.91
CA PHE A 165 -4.52 4.71 -4.41
C PHE A 165 -4.72 3.18 -4.42
N ILE A 166 -3.66 2.41 -4.69
CA ILE A 166 -3.71 0.95 -4.59
C ILE A 166 -4.01 0.55 -3.13
N HIS A 167 -3.30 1.11 -2.14
CA HIS A 167 -3.54 0.79 -0.72
C HIS A 167 -4.90 1.26 -0.22
N ILE A 168 -5.43 2.40 -0.70
CA ILE A 168 -6.80 2.80 -0.44
C ILE A 168 -7.77 1.75 -0.99
N SER A 169 -7.54 1.28 -2.21
CA SER A 169 -8.38 0.27 -2.85
C SER A 169 -8.37 -1.05 -2.09
N LEU A 170 -7.18 -1.57 -1.75
CA LEU A 170 -7.03 -2.79 -0.96
C LEU A 170 -7.70 -2.68 0.41
N SER A 171 -7.64 -1.48 1.03
CA SER A 171 -8.34 -1.22 2.29
C SER A 171 -9.86 -1.35 2.15
N VAL A 172 -10.43 -0.96 1.02
CA VAL A 172 -11.87 -1.17 0.74
C VAL A 172 -12.20 -2.66 0.62
N PHE A 173 -11.33 -3.46 -0.04
CA PHE A 173 -11.53 -4.91 -0.14
C PHE A 173 -11.52 -5.59 1.22
N VAL A 174 -10.50 -5.34 2.04
CA VAL A 174 -10.39 -5.96 3.37
C VAL A 174 -11.49 -5.47 4.31
N PHE A 175 -11.85 -4.19 4.25
CA PHE A 175 -12.97 -3.64 4.99
C PHE A 175 -14.30 -4.34 4.62
N LYS A 176 -14.53 -4.56 3.32
CA LYS A 176 -15.68 -5.30 2.81
C LYS A 176 -15.70 -6.74 3.31
N ALA A 177 -14.52 -7.41 3.32
CA ALA A 177 -14.40 -8.76 3.85
C ALA A 177 -14.90 -8.87 5.30
N ILE A 178 -14.52 -7.90 6.14
CA ILE A 178 -14.96 -7.83 7.55
C ILE A 178 -16.45 -7.52 7.65
N ARG A 179 -16.92 -6.52 6.88
CA ARG A 179 -18.28 -6.01 7.00
C ARG A 179 -19.34 -6.99 6.52
N GLU A 180 -19.03 -7.75 5.48
CA GLU A 180 -19.94 -8.76 4.90
C GLU A 180 -19.63 -10.18 5.40
N ASN A 181 -18.65 -10.33 6.31
CA ASN A 181 -18.16 -11.64 6.80
C ASN A 181 -17.79 -12.58 5.63
N ASN A 182 -17.15 -12.03 4.59
CA ASN A 182 -16.77 -12.73 3.37
C ASN A 182 -15.26 -12.70 3.16
N ILE A 183 -14.58 -13.76 3.60
CA ILE A 183 -13.13 -13.90 3.55
C ILE A 183 -12.54 -13.81 2.13
N LYS A 184 -13.35 -14.04 1.08
CA LYS A 184 -12.88 -13.98 -0.31
C LYS A 184 -12.28 -12.62 -0.68
N PHE A 185 -12.85 -11.53 -0.17
CA PHE A 185 -12.32 -10.19 -0.43
C PHE A 185 -10.95 -9.95 0.23
N TYR A 186 -10.70 -10.54 1.40
CA TYR A 186 -9.38 -10.50 2.05
C TYR A 186 -8.35 -11.30 1.25
N ILE A 187 -8.68 -12.54 0.84
CA ILE A 187 -7.78 -13.35 0.01
C ILE A 187 -7.49 -12.65 -1.31
N LEU A 188 -8.51 -12.05 -1.92
CA LEU A 188 -8.35 -11.30 -3.16
C LEU A 188 -7.45 -10.08 -2.98
N ALA A 189 -7.51 -9.40 -1.83
CA ALA A 189 -6.61 -8.29 -1.53
C ALA A 189 -5.16 -8.74 -1.46
N ILE A 190 -4.85 -9.89 -0.83
CA ILE A 190 -3.50 -10.48 -0.81
C ILE A 190 -3.02 -10.75 -2.24
N VAL A 191 -3.82 -11.45 -3.04
CA VAL A 191 -3.45 -11.80 -4.42
C VAL A 191 -3.20 -10.56 -5.29
N ILE A 192 -4.03 -9.52 -5.13
CA ILE A 192 -3.87 -8.26 -5.87
C ILE A 192 -2.58 -7.55 -5.43
N HIS A 193 -2.29 -7.52 -4.14
CA HIS A 193 -1.09 -6.91 -3.59
C HIS A 193 0.17 -7.60 -4.15
N ASP A 194 0.27 -8.91 -3.95
CA ASP A 194 1.39 -9.72 -4.46
C ASP A 194 1.54 -9.61 -5.98
N PHE A 195 0.43 -9.47 -6.71
CA PHE A 195 0.47 -9.27 -8.16
C PHE A 195 1.12 -7.94 -8.56
N VAL A 196 0.85 -6.86 -7.83
CA VAL A 196 1.51 -5.55 -8.09
C VAL A 196 2.99 -5.66 -7.79
N ASP A 197 3.36 -6.22 -6.64
CA ASP A 197 4.76 -6.37 -6.21
C ASP A 197 5.56 -7.29 -7.13
N PHE A 198 4.90 -8.26 -7.75
CA PHE A 198 5.54 -9.14 -8.73
C PHE A 198 6.15 -8.35 -9.90
N PHE A 199 5.52 -7.28 -10.38
CA PHE A 199 6.09 -6.45 -11.45
C PHE A 199 7.30 -5.65 -10.97
N ALA A 200 7.27 -5.11 -9.75
CA ALA A 200 8.42 -4.48 -9.14
C ALA A 200 9.59 -5.48 -8.99
N PHE A 201 9.29 -6.72 -8.58
CA PHE A 201 10.27 -7.79 -8.49
C PHE A 201 10.91 -8.13 -9.84
N LEU A 202 10.13 -8.21 -10.91
CA LEU A 202 10.65 -8.47 -12.28
C LEU A 202 11.67 -7.41 -12.70
N TYR A 203 11.42 -6.15 -12.37
CA TYR A 203 12.36 -5.06 -12.63
C TYR A 203 13.62 -5.18 -11.75
N GLN A 204 13.47 -5.39 -10.46
CA GLN A 204 14.60 -5.55 -9.52
C GLN A 204 15.53 -6.71 -9.88
N LYS A 205 14.98 -7.78 -10.46
CA LYS A 205 15.75 -8.95 -10.95
C LYS A 205 16.28 -8.78 -12.37
N ASN A 206 16.10 -7.61 -12.99
CA ASN A 206 16.50 -7.34 -14.39
C ASN A 206 15.86 -8.30 -15.42
N ILE A 207 14.72 -8.93 -15.10
CA ILE A 207 13.94 -9.76 -16.02
C ILE A 207 13.24 -8.84 -17.02
N VAL A 208 12.60 -7.79 -16.53
CA VAL A 208 12.07 -6.69 -17.34
C VAL A 208 12.95 -5.45 -17.09
N LYS A 209 13.63 -5.00 -18.15
CA LYS A 209 14.61 -3.89 -18.02
C LYS A 209 14.01 -2.50 -18.23
N ASN A 210 12.84 -2.44 -18.82
CA ASN A 210 12.19 -1.16 -19.14
C ASN A 210 11.23 -0.75 -18.02
N ILE A 211 11.67 0.17 -17.16
CA ILE A 211 10.87 0.69 -16.06
C ILE A 211 9.59 1.36 -16.54
N PHE A 212 9.63 2.07 -17.67
CA PHE A 212 8.43 2.76 -18.19
C PHE A 212 7.30 1.80 -18.54
N MET A 213 7.62 0.59 -19.02
CA MET A 213 6.60 -0.44 -19.30
C MET A 213 5.94 -0.91 -18.00
N ILE A 214 6.73 -1.11 -16.95
CA ILE A 214 6.22 -1.54 -15.64
C ILE A 214 5.34 -0.46 -15.03
N GLU A 215 5.80 0.77 -15.01
CA GLU A 215 5.04 1.88 -14.47
C GLU A 215 3.73 2.13 -15.22
N LEU A 216 3.76 2.07 -16.55
CA LEU A 216 2.55 2.19 -17.35
C LEU A 216 1.54 1.09 -17.02
N PHE A 217 2.03 -0.13 -16.81
CA PHE A 217 1.19 -1.25 -16.39
C PHE A 217 0.60 -1.02 -14.99
N ILE A 218 1.42 -0.60 -14.02
CA ILE A 218 0.98 -0.32 -12.64
C ILE A 218 -0.07 0.80 -12.64
N ILE A 219 0.14 1.89 -13.39
CA ILE A 219 -0.83 2.99 -13.54
C ILE A 219 -2.16 2.47 -14.09
N PHE A 220 -2.12 1.73 -15.20
CA PHE A 220 -3.31 1.16 -15.81
C PHE A 220 -4.07 0.23 -14.85
N PHE A 221 -3.33 -0.64 -14.16
CA PHE A 221 -3.89 -1.55 -13.16
C PHE A 221 -4.51 -0.79 -11.98
N ALA A 222 -3.81 0.24 -11.48
CA ALA A 222 -4.31 1.07 -10.38
C ALA A 222 -5.62 1.80 -10.74
N ILE A 223 -5.76 2.27 -11.98
CA ILE A 223 -6.99 2.90 -12.46
C ILE A 223 -8.15 1.89 -12.42
N ILE A 224 -7.94 0.68 -12.96
CA ILE A 224 -8.96 -0.38 -12.96
C ILE A 224 -9.33 -0.76 -11.51
N LEU A 225 -8.31 -1.00 -10.67
CA LEU A 225 -8.51 -1.37 -9.28
C LEU A 225 -9.26 -0.28 -8.50
N SER A 226 -8.86 0.98 -8.67
CA SER A 226 -9.53 2.12 -8.01
C SER A 226 -10.99 2.25 -8.47
N ARG A 227 -11.26 2.05 -9.76
CA ARG A 227 -12.63 2.07 -10.28
C ARG A 227 -13.48 0.94 -9.71
N TYR A 228 -12.90 -0.26 -9.63
CA TYR A 228 -13.60 -1.41 -9.06
C TYR A 228 -13.85 -1.23 -7.56
N SER A 229 -12.84 -0.80 -6.80
CA SER A 229 -12.96 -0.55 -5.37
C SER A 229 -13.96 0.55 -5.04
N TYR A 230 -14.04 1.59 -5.88
CA TYR A 230 -15.06 2.63 -5.76
C TYR A 230 -16.48 2.08 -5.90
N ASN A 231 -16.71 1.19 -6.85
CA ASN A 231 -18.00 0.51 -6.99
C ASN A 231 -18.33 -0.36 -5.76
N LEU A 232 -17.34 -1.08 -5.21
CA LEU A 232 -17.52 -1.82 -3.97
C LEU A 232 -17.88 -0.90 -2.80
N TYR A 233 -17.18 0.24 -2.70
CA TYR A 233 -17.40 1.23 -1.66
C TYR A 233 -18.80 1.86 -1.71
N ILE A 234 -19.32 2.19 -2.89
CA ILE A 234 -20.69 2.69 -3.04
C ILE A 234 -21.71 1.65 -2.62
N ASN A 235 -21.53 0.40 -3.09
CA ASN A 235 -22.46 -0.68 -2.77
C ASN A 235 -22.53 -0.99 -1.26
N LEU A 236 -21.45 -0.75 -0.51
CA LEU A 236 -21.48 -0.85 0.96
C LEU A 236 -22.41 0.18 1.60
N GLU A 237 -22.51 1.39 1.05
CA GLU A 237 -23.43 2.42 1.53
C GLU A 237 -24.88 2.09 1.20
N ASN A 238 -25.13 1.71 -0.03
CA ASN A 238 -26.48 1.36 -0.48
C ASN A 238 -27.08 0.23 0.35
N LYS A 239 -26.31 -0.81 0.67
CA LYS A 239 -26.76 -1.90 1.57
C LYS A 239 -27.06 -1.43 2.99
N LYS A 240 -26.41 -0.38 3.48
CA LYS A 240 -26.71 0.18 4.79
C LYS A 240 -28.03 0.92 4.79
N ASP A 241 -28.29 1.67 3.74
CA ASP A 241 -29.50 2.46 3.57
C ASP A 241 -30.71 1.53 3.37
N GLU A 242 -30.57 0.48 2.55
CA GLU A 242 -31.60 -0.56 2.38
C GLU A 242 -31.98 -1.22 3.70
N LYS A 243 -31.01 -1.60 4.55
CA LYS A 243 -31.29 -2.17 5.87
C LYS A 243 -32.01 -1.20 6.81
N ILE A 244 -31.63 0.08 6.80
CA ILE A 244 -32.28 1.11 7.61
C ILE A 244 -33.72 1.33 7.13
N GLU A 245 -33.96 1.34 5.82
CA GLU A 245 -35.30 1.44 5.25
C GLU A 245 -36.17 0.22 5.58
N GLU A 246 -35.61 -1.01 5.49
CA GLU A 246 -36.31 -2.23 5.86
C GLU A 246 -36.69 -2.25 7.35
N GLU A 247 -35.75 -1.89 8.24
CA GLU A 247 -35.98 -1.82 9.69
C GLU A 247 -37.00 -0.73 10.03
N THR A 248 -36.95 0.39 9.34
CA THR A 248 -37.89 1.52 9.53
C THR A 248 -39.29 1.13 9.05
N ASN A 249 -39.39 0.48 7.89
CA ASN A 249 -40.66 0.02 7.32
C ASN A 249 -41.28 -1.11 8.15
N PHE A 250 -40.45 -1.99 8.74
CA PHE A 250 -40.94 -3.04 9.67
C PHE A 250 -41.53 -2.40 10.94
N SER A 251 -40.81 -1.47 11.54
CA SER A 251 -41.25 -0.76 12.75
C SER A 251 -42.53 0.08 12.54
N LEU A 252 -42.74 0.61 11.33
CA LEU A 252 -43.96 1.34 10.96
C LEU A 252 -45.15 0.44 10.73
N LYS A 253 -44.93 -0.80 10.26
CA LYS A 253 -46.00 -1.80 10.11
C LYS A 253 -46.50 -2.31 11.48
N ASP A 254 -45.60 -2.57 12.42
CA ASP A 254 -45.95 -3.01 13.76
C ASP A 254 -46.73 -1.95 14.54
N LYS A 255 -46.47 -0.65 14.34
CA LYS A 255 -47.25 0.44 14.93
C LYS A 255 -48.64 0.66 14.36
N LYS A 256 -48.92 0.10 13.17
CA LYS A 256 -50.27 0.19 12.55
C LYS A 256 -51.19 -1.01 12.89
N VAL A 257 -50.65 -2.00 13.58
CA VAL A 257 -51.38 -3.23 13.98
C VAL A 257 -51.77 -3.19 15.46
N GLN A 258 -51.29 -2.20 16.20
CA GLN A 258 -51.74 -1.85 17.55
C GLN A 258 -52.74 -0.68 17.51
#